data_62e5c4db3faf4b121b6a45749b43e7bf
#
_entry.id   62e5c4db3faf4b121b6a45749b43e7bf
#
_cell.length_a   1.000
_cell.length_b   1.000
_cell.length_c   1.000
_cell.angle_alpha   90.00
_cell.angle_beta   90.00
_cell.angle_gamma   90.00
#
_symmetry.space_group_name_H-M   'P 1'
#
loop_
_entity.id
_entity.type
_entity.pdbx_description
1 polymer ?
#
loop_
_entity_poly.entity_id
_entity_poly.type
_entity_poly.pdbx_seq_one_letter_code
_entity_poly.pdbx_strand_id
1 'polypeptide(L)'
;MRRSNARTRSAASNLNNNNETMDPIKTKTRSNNLFSRNPKPSQSRSLRSVILISLSLSFLFLVSYYAFSSPMANFRYRIIVDGGSTGTRVHVFKYRSGRSLEFGRDGLKSMRVNPGLSAFAEDPQGAGGSVAELAEFAKRWIPRESWGETEIRLMATAGLRMLDAAAQERILASCRKVLRDSGFKFRDEWASVITGSDEGMYAWVVANYALGTLGGDPLETTGIIELGGASAQVTFVSREVVLPSFSRTVKFANTTYNLYSHSFLHFGLNAAHDSWKEALVLGEFNLASQSLQEGLRIDPCTPTGYSYNVESWKFPPSTESEKKHQSIVQTRETFQSADLQHLRCYRKGKNHVPISIVT
;
A
#
# COMPACT_ATOMS: atom_id res chain seq x y z
N MET A 1 14.56 -32.04 -26.02
CA MET A 1 15.72 -32.92 -25.75
C MET A 1 15.57 -33.36 -24.29
N ARG A 2 15.02 -34.54 -23.94
CA ARG A 2 15.58 -35.89 -23.89
C ARG A 2 16.95 -35.89 -23.18
N ARG A 3 17.17 -36.51 -22.02
CA ARG A 3 17.11 -37.92 -21.60
C ARG A 3 17.34 -37.95 -20.09
N SER A 4 16.62 -38.63 -19.21
CA SER A 4 16.50 -40.12 -18.97
C SER A 4 17.78 -40.82 -18.56
N ASN A 5 17.70 -41.48 -17.46
CA ASN A 5 18.02 -42.89 -17.11
C ASN A 5 18.57 -42.96 -15.71
N ALA A 6 18.04 -43.72 -14.82
CA ALA A 6 17.69 -45.11 -14.70
C ALA A 6 18.67 -45.92 -13.84
N ARG A 7 18.10 -46.57 -12.81
CA ARG A 7 18.31 -47.93 -12.34
C ARG A 7 19.75 -48.43 -12.02
N THR A 8 19.92 -49.00 -10.87
CA THR A 8 20.01 -50.48 -10.77
C THR A 8 19.88 -50.99 -9.35
N ARG A 9 19.21 -52.07 -9.28
CA ARG A 9 19.01 -53.13 -8.27
C ARG A 9 20.26 -54.01 -8.16
N SER A 10 20.44 -54.69 -6.96
CA SER A 10 20.74 -56.13 -6.77
C SER A 10 20.79 -56.38 -5.27
N ALA A 11 20.06 -57.15 -4.60
CA ALA A 11 19.60 -58.57 -4.68
C ALA A 11 20.72 -59.63 -4.42
N ALA A 12 20.29 -60.55 -3.56
CA ALA A 12 20.75 -61.92 -3.33
C ALA A 12 21.76 -62.11 -2.18
N SER A 13 21.69 -63.02 -1.30
CA SER A 13 20.94 -64.26 -1.04
C SER A 13 21.85 -65.21 -0.25
N ASN A 14 21.23 -65.93 0.69
CA ASN A 14 21.50 -67.35 1.05
C ASN A 14 22.81 -67.67 1.78
N LEU A 15 22.88 -68.59 2.68
CA LEU A 15 22.22 -69.86 2.99
C LEU A 15 22.85 -70.45 4.28
N ASN A 16 22.02 -71.11 5.10
CA ASN A 16 22.15 -72.41 5.76
C ASN A 16 23.46 -72.85 6.47
N ASN A 17 23.39 -73.34 7.67
CA ASN A 17 23.27 -74.77 7.95
C ASN A 17 23.29 -75.07 9.46
N ASN A 18 22.31 -75.87 9.83
CA ASN A 18 22.19 -76.91 10.83
C ASN A 18 23.47 -77.45 11.51
N ASN A 19 23.39 -77.69 12.80
CA ASN A 19 23.45 -79.11 13.25
C ASN A 19 23.16 -79.26 14.74
N GLU A 20 22.35 -80.28 14.99
CA GLU A 20 21.97 -80.91 16.25
C GLU A 20 23.19 -81.46 17.04
N THR A 21 23.01 -81.56 18.35
CA THR A 21 23.19 -82.85 19.07
C THR A 21 22.79 -82.75 20.56
N MET A 22 21.83 -83.50 20.89
CA MET A 22 21.50 -84.46 22.00
C MET A 22 22.13 -84.29 23.38
N ASP A 23 21.18 -84.48 24.30
CA ASP A 23 21.20 -84.76 25.74
C ASP A 23 22.23 -85.77 26.27
N PRO A 24 22.48 -85.83 27.60
CA PRO A 24 21.60 -86.66 28.44
C PRO A 24 21.42 -86.22 29.88
N ILE A 25 20.21 -86.57 30.35
CA ILE A 25 19.65 -86.90 31.64
C ILE A 25 20.63 -87.22 32.80
N LYS A 26 20.35 -86.63 34.01
CA LYS A 26 20.37 -87.30 35.32
C LYS A 26 19.65 -86.54 36.43
N THR A 27 18.56 -87.05 36.82
CA THR A 27 17.95 -87.43 38.12
C THR A 27 18.39 -86.79 39.43
N LYS A 28 17.32 -86.35 40.16
CA LYS A 28 16.97 -86.40 41.58
C LYS A 28 17.95 -85.78 42.62
N THR A 29 17.43 -84.83 43.43
CA THR A 29 16.92 -85.18 44.77
C THR A 29 16.12 -84.04 45.38
N ARG A 30 15.15 -84.39 46.14
CA ARG A 30 14.10 -83.68 46.85
C ARG A 30 14.67 -83.18 48.19
N SER A 31 14.53 -81.83 48.50
CA SER A 31 14.56 -81.38 49.88
C SER A 31 13.57 -80.23 50.07
N ASN A 32 12.60 -80.48 50.90
CA ASN A 32 11.61 -79.48 51.35
C ASN A 32 12.30 -78.49 52.29
N ASN A 33 12.10 -77.23 52.07
CA ASN A 33 12.09 -76.24 53.15
C ASN A 33 11.09 -75.18 52.86
N LEU A 34 10.00 -75.24 53.61
CA LEU A 34 9.00 -74.22 53.80
C LEU A 34 9.63 -73.02 54.54
N PHE A 35 9.86 -71.89 53.89
CA PHE A 35 9.83 -70.61 54.53
C PHE A 35 9.15 -69.60 53.59
N SER A 36 7.98 -69.17 53.98
CA SER A 36 7.25 -68.03 53.47
C SER A 36 8.11 -66.79 53.51
N ARG A 37 8.44 -66.26 52.35
CA ARG A 37 8.95 -64.91 52.24
C ARG A 37 7.87 -64.10 51.50
N ASN A 38 7.18 -63.22 52.23
CA ASN A 38 6.37 -62.16 51.65
C ASN A 38 7.21 -61.35 50.60
N PRO A 39 6.73 -61.15 49.41
CA PRO A 39 7.38 -60.27 48.47
C PRO A 39 7.24 -58.85 48.95
N LYS A 40 8.34 -58.17 49.30
CA LYS A 40 8.36 -56.75 49.52
C LYS A 40 7.89 -56.06 48.23
N PRO A 41 6.98 -55.09 48.28
CA PRO A 41 6.59 -54.35 47.10
C PRO A 41 7.81 -53.61 46.57
N SER A 42 8.06 -53.77 45.26
CA SER A 42 9.20 -53.15 44.60
C SER A 42 9.01 -51.64 44.56
N GLN A 43 9.69 -50.95 45.45
CA GLN A 43 9.77 -49.46 45.53
C GLN A 43 10.30 -48.81 44.22
N SER A 44 10.87 -49.62 43.33
CA SER A 44 11.44 -49.11 42.06
C SER A 44 10.42 -48.70 41.01
N ARG A 45 9.21 -49.26 41.03
CA ARG A 45 8.12 -48.92 40.06
C ARG A 45 7.49 -47.56 40.41
N SER A 46 7.32 -47.27 41.69
CA SER A 46 6.80 -45.98 42.18
C SER A 46 7.73 -44.83 41.86
N LEU A 47 9.04 -45.01 42.09
CA LEU A 47 10.03 -43.97 41.80
C LEU A 47 10.13 -43.63 40.30
N ARG A 48 10.08 -44.66 39.42
CA ARG A 48 10.09 -44.45 37.96
C ARG A 48 8.84 -43.70 37.49
N SER A 49 7.66 -44.01 38.06
CA SER A 49 6.42 -43.31 37.73
C SER A 49 6.45 -41.83 38.18
N VAL A 50 7.00 -41.55 39.38
CA VAL A 50 7.16 -40.19 39.88
C VAL A 50 8.12 -39.37 39.01
N ILE A 51 9.24 -39.99 38.58
CA ILE A 51 10.21 -39.33 37.70
C ILE A 51 9.56 -39.05 36.33
N LEU A 52 8.81 -39.99 35.75
CA LEU A 52 8.13 -39.77 34.46
C LEU A 52 7.06 -38.66 34.53
N ILE A 53 6.28 -38.64 35.62
CA ILE A 53 5.29 -37.58 35.84
C ILE A 53 5.95 -36.23 36.01
N SER A 54 7.05 -36.16 36.80
CA SER A 54 7.83 -34.91 36.99
C SER A 54 8.41 -34.41 35.65
N LEU A 55 8.99 -35.29 34.82
CA LEU A 55 9.52 -34.95 33.50
C LEU A 55 8.41 -34.46 32.57
N SER A 56 7.23 -35.12 32.59
CA SER A 56 6.07 -34.72 31.78
C SER A 56 5.55 -33.35 32.21
N LEU A 57 5.43 -33.08 33.52
CA LEU A 57 5.03 -31.76 34.05
C LEU A 57 6.05 -30.67 33.73
N SER A 58 7.35 -30.98 33.84
CA SER A 58 8.43 -30.04 33.45
C SER A 58 8.40 -29.75 31.95
N PHE A 59 8.15 -30.75 31.13
CA PHE A 59 8.01 -30.58 29.67
C PHE A 59 6.76 -29.73 29.33
N LEU A 60 5.61 -30.00 29.93
CA LEU A 60 4.42 -29.18 29.78
C LEU A 60 4.62 -27.75 30.27
N PHE A 61 5.33 -27.57 31.39
CA PHE A 61 5.69 -26.23 31.88
C PHE A 61 6.64 -25.50 30.91
N LEU A 62 7.65 -26.19 30.38
CA LEU A 62 8.55 -25.65 29.36
C LEU A 62 7.79 -25.28 28.06
N VAL A 63 6.92 -26.14 27.59
CA VAL A 63 6.09 -25.87 26.39
C VAL A 63 5.16 -24.69 26.64
N SER A 64 4.50 -24.63 27.81
CA SER A 64 3.68 -23.50 28.23
C SER A 64 4.53 -22.23 28.37
N TYR A 65 5.69 -22.32 29.02
CA TYR A 65 6.61 -21.19 29.15
C TYR A 65 7.10 -20.68 27.79
N TYR A 66 7.50 -21.56 26.86
CA TYR A 66 7.86 -21.18 25.49
C TYR A 66 6.68 -20.65 24.68
N ALA A 67 5.49 -21.20 24.85
CA ALA A 67 4.27 -20.71 24.19
C ALA A 67 3.87 -19.32 24.72
N PHE A 68 3.99 -19.08 26.04
CA PHE A 68 3.70 -17.79 26.67
C PHE A 68 4.86 -16.80 26.55
N SER A 69 6.11 -17.26 26.52
CA SER A 69 7.33 -16.44 26.40
C SER A 69 7.76 -16.25 24.95
N SER A 70 7.12 -16.91 23.99
CA SER A 70 7.25 -16.50 22.58
C SER A 70 6.94 -15.02 22.55
N PRO A 71 7.88 -14.12 22.19
CA PRO A 71 7.53 -12.73 22.02
C PRO A 71 6.45 -12.75 20.95
N MET A 72 5.17 -12.63 21.34
CA MET A 72 4.11 -12.26 20.40
C MET A 72 4.71 -11.08 19.69
N ALA A 73 5.10 -11.30 18.44
CA ALA A 73 5.79 -10.30 17.65
C ALA A 73 4.90 -9.07 17.74
N ASN A 74 5.34 -8.05 18.53
CA ASN A 74 4.57 -6.84 18.78
C ASN A 74 4.42 -6.12 17.45
N PHE A 75 3.48 -6.62 16.65
CA PHE A 75 3.07 -5.96 15.44
C PHE A 75 2.32 -4.69 15.83
N ARG A 76 2.70 -3.62 15.20
CA ARG A 76 2.00 -2.35 15.25
C ARG A 76 1.38 -2.07 13.89
N TYR A 77 0.33 -1.27 13.93
CA TYR A 77 -0.41 -0.92 12.73
C TYR A 77 -0.51 0.59 12.62
N ARG A 78 -0.55 1.08 11.39
CA ARG A 78 -0.90 2.45 11.03
C ARG A 78 -1.79 2.45 9.83
N ILE A 79 -2.70 3.42 9.78
CA ILE A 79 -3.65 3.57 8.69
C ILE A 79 -3.48 4.97 8.11
N ILE A 80 -3.26 5.03 6.81
CA ILE A 80 -3.28 6.26 6.04
C ILE A 80 -4.42 6.17 5.04
N VAL A 81 -5.30 7.16 5.07
CA VAL A 81 -6.33 7.36 4.05
C VAL A 81 -5.85 8.50 3.15
N ASP A 82 -5.57 8.17 1.90
CA ASP A 82 -5.23 9.11 0.85
C ASP A 82 -6.50 9.57 0.14
N GLY A 83 -6.89 10.83 0.35
CA GLY A 83 -8.02 11.47 -0.29
C GLY A 83 -7.65 12.04 -1.66
N GLY A 84 -7.37 11.18 -2.62
CA GLY A 84 -6.97 11.55 -3.97
C GLY A 84 -8.09 12.19 -4.80
N SER A 85 -7.73 12.88 -5.87
CA SER A 85 -8.67 13.57 -6.77
C SER A 85 -9.58 12.62 -7.57
N THR A 86 -9.11 11.41 -7.88
CA THR A 86 -9.83 10.41 -8.70
C THR A 86 -10.41 9.27 -7.90
N GLY A 87 -10.05 9.16 -6.62
CA GLY A 87 -10.50 8.10 -5.72
C GLY A 87 -9.82 8.22 -4.38
N THR A 88 -10.44 7.65 -3.36
CA THR A 88 -9.90 7.62 -2.00
C THR A 88 -9.34 6.24 -1.71
N ARG A 89 -8.14 6.17 -1.13
CA ARG A 89 -7.45 4.90 -0.83
C ARG A 89 -7.16 4.79 0.65
N VAL A 90 -7.25 3.57 1.17
CA VAL A 90 -6.70 3.25 2.49
C VAL A 90 -5.48 2.37 2.34
N HIS A 91 -4.48 2.68 3.15
CA HIS A 91 -3.25 1.90 3.28
C HIS A 91 -3.12 1.47 4.74
N VAL A 92 -3.12 0.16 4.97
CA VAL A 92 -2.93 -0.45 6.29
C VAL A 92 -1.52 -1.00 6.35
N PHE A 93 -0.68 -0.39 7.16
CA PHE A 93 0.70 -0.80 7.38
C PHE A 93 0.80 -1.67 8.64
N LYS A 94 1.43 -2.84 8.49
CA LYS A 94 1.82 -3.73 9.57
C LYS A 94 3.34 -3.73 9.70
N TYR A 95 3.86 -3.45 10.87
CA TYR A 95 5.30 -3.39 11.11
C TYR A 95 5.66 -3.88 12.52
N ARG A 96 6.90 -4.22 12.74
CA ARG A 96 7.45 -4.54 14.06
C ARG A 96 8.12 -3.30 14.62
N SER A 97 7.89 -3.03 15.92
CA SER A 97 8.58 -1.92 16.62
C SER A 97 10.11 -2.09 16.46
N GLY A 98 10.80 -1.02 16.06
CA GLY A 98 12.25 -1.01 15.86
C GLY A 98 12.76 -1.67 14.58
N ARG A 99 11.91 -2.06 13.64
CA ARG A 99 12.28 -2.57 12.32
C ARG A 99 11.78 -1.66 11.20
N SER A 100 12.44 -1.75 10.05
CA SER A 100 12.03 -1.09 8.81
C SER A 100 10.61 -1.51 8.41
N LEU A 101 9.87 -0.59 7.78
CA LEU A 101 8.59 -0.90 7.13
C LEU A 101 8.84 -1.87 5.97
N GLU A 102 8.08 -2.95 5.95
CA GLU A 102 8.09 -3.89 4.83
C GLU A 102 6.89 -3.58 3.93
N PHE A 103 7.15 -3.18 2.69
CA PHE A 103 6.10 -2.92 1.68
C PHE A 103 5.62 -4.20 0.99
N GLY A 104 6.08 -5.38 1.43
CA GLY A 104 5.67 -6.66 0.88
C GLY A 104 4.20 -7.01 1.16
N ARG A 105 3.74 -8.09 0.53
CA ARG A 105 2.35 -8.57 0.56
C ARG A 105 1.77 -8.70 1.99
N ASP A 106 2.60 -8.95 3.00
CA ASP A 106 2.19 -9.13 4.39
C ASP A 106 2.33 -7.86 5.24
N GLY A 107 3.05 -6.85 4.76
CA GLY A 107 3.29 -5.57 5.45
C GLY A 107 2.34 -4.46 5.06
N LEU A 108 1.74 -4.51 3.86
CA LEU A 108 0.86 -3.48 3.33
C LEU A 108 -0.41 -4.09 2.74
N LYS A 109 -1.57 -3.58 3.16
CA LYS A 109 -2.88 -3.87 2.55
C LYS A 109 -3.52 -2.57 2.12
N SER A 110 -4.12 -2.56 0.94
CA SER A 110 -4.72 -1.35 0.39
C SER A 110 -6.07 -1.66 -0.25
N MET A 111 -6.97 -0.68 -0.17
CA MET A 111 -8.24 -0.67 -0.90
C MET A 111 -8.51 0.73 -1.45
N ARG A 112 -9.17 0.81 -2.57
CA ARG A 112 -9.60 2.06 -3.20
C ARG A 112 -11.11 2.07 -3.37
N VAL A 113 -11.71 3.24 -3.14
CA VAL A 113 -13.10 3.56 -3.49
C VAL A 113 -13.13 4.73 -4.45
N ASN A 114 -14.14 4.79 -5.29
CA ASN A 114 -14.40 5.89 -6.22
C ASN A 114 -15.82 6.45 -5.93
N PRO A 115 -16.03 7.73 -6.21
CA PRO A 115 -15.08 8.74 -6.69
C PRO A 115 -14.14 9.25 -5.61
N GLY A 116 -13.24 10.20 -5.94
CA GLY A 116 -12.45 10.96 -4.96
C GLY A 116 -13.30 11.88 -4.10
N LEU A 117 -12.77 12.33 -2.95
CA LEU A 117 -13.51 13.12 -1.96
C LEU A 117 -14.08 14.43 -2.53
N SER A 118 -13.42 15.04 -3.52
CA SER A 118 -13.87 16.28 -4.16
C SER A 118 -15.20 16.14 -4.90
N ALA A 119 -15.57 14.95 -5.32
CA ALA A 119 -16.85 14.71 -5.99
C ALA A 119 -18.05 14.85 -5.04
N PHE A 120 -17.82 14.90 -3.74
CA PHE A 120 -18.84 15.03 -2.71
C PHE A 120 -19.04 16.47 -2.20
N ALA A 121 -18.67 17.49 -3.00
CA ALA A 121 -18.83 18.91 -2.61
C ALA A 121 -20.28 19.24 -2.24
N GLU A 122 -21.24 18.70 -2.99
CA GLU A 122 -22.69 18.88 -2.77
C GLU A 122 -23.31 17.79 -1.86
N ASP A 123 -22.61 16.68 -1.63
CA ASP A 123 -23.01 15.59 -0.72
C ASP A 123 -21.90 15.22 0.27
N PRO A 124 -21.59 16.06 1.25
CA PRO A 124 -20.53 15.76 2.22
C PRO A 124 -20.74 14.47 3.01
N GLN A 125 -21.99 13.99 3.15
CA GLN A 125 -22.28 12.75 3.86
C GLN A 125 -21.80 11.54 3.06
N GLY A 126 -21.89 11.58 1.73
CA GLY A 126 -21.34 10.56 0.85
C GLY A 126 -19.81 10.40 1.01
N ALA A 127 -19.09 11.52 1.24
CA ALA A 127 -17.66 11.46 1.55
C ALA A 127 -17.40 10.69 2.85
N GLY A 128 -18.18 10.96 3.90
CA GLY A 128 -18.10 10.18 5.15
C GLY A 128 -18.39 8.69 4.91
N GLY A 129 -19.40 8.36 4.11
CA GLY A 129 -19.75 6.99 3.73
C GLY A 129 -18.58 6.24 3.07
N SER A 130 -17.89 6.89 2.11
CA SER A 130 -16.75 6.29 1.45
C SER A 130 -15.56 6.07 2.41
N VAL A 131 -15.32 6.97 3.36
CA VAL A 131 -14.30 6.79 4.40
C VAL A 131 -14.68 5.69 5.40
N ALA A 132 -15.98 5.53 5.70
CA ALA A 132 -16.46 4.42 6.54
C ALA A 132 -16.16 3.06 5.92
N GLU A 133 -16.37 2.89 4.62
CA GLU A 133 -16.05 1.66 3.89
C GLU A 133 -14.55 1.32 3.99
N LEU A 134 -13.69 2.34 3.88
CA LEU A 134 -12.24 2.19 4.01
C LEU A 134 -11.81 1.82 5.44
N ALA A 135 -12.47 2.40 6.46
CA ALA A 135 -12.22 2.05 7.85
C ALA A 135 -12.66 0.60 8.15
N GLU A 136 -13.80 0.15 7.63
CA GLU A 136 -14.25 -1.24 7.75
C GLU A 136 -13.29 -2.21 7.03
N PHE A 137 -12.71 -1.84 5.89
CA PHE A 137 -11.64 -2.61 5.28
C PHE A 137 -10.46 -2.75 6.22
N ALA A 138 -10.00 -1.67 6.86
CA ALA A 138 -8.86 -1.72 7.79
C ALA A 138 -9.13 -2.63 8.99
N LYS A 139 -10.37 -2.62 9.52
CA LYS A 139 -10.78 -3.51 10.63
C LYS A 139 -10.63 -4.99 10.31
N ARG A 140 -10.76 -5.40 9.06
CA ARG A 140 -10.57 -6.81 8.65
C ARG A 140 -9.12 -7.28 8.72
N TRP A 141 -8.15 -6.35 8.69
CA TRP A 141 -6.72 -6.66 8.67
C TRP A 141 -6.03 -6.40 10.01
N ILE A 142 -6.69 -5.70 10.92
CA ILE A 142 -6.12 -5.30 12.21
C ILE A 142 -6.88 -6.02 13.32
N PRO A 143 -6.19 -6.77 14.20
CA PRO A 143 -6.82 -7.38 15.37
C PRO A 143 -7.54 -6.33 16.22
N ARG A 144 -8.71 -6.68 16.74
CA ARG A 144 -9.58 -5.75 17.49
C ARG A 144 -8.89 -5.13 18.69
N GLU A 145 -8.07 -5.90 19.38
CA GLU A 145 -7.26 -5.47 20.53
C GLU A 145 -6.23 -4.39 20.18
N SER A 146 -5.86 -4.27 18.89
CA SER A 146 -4.90 -3.26 18.42
C SER A 146 -5.55 -1.97 17.94
N TRP A 147 -6.89 -1.91 17.81
CA TRP A 147 -7.55 -0.73 17.22
C TRP A 147 -7.29 0.55 18.00
N GLY A 148 -7.45 0.54 19.32
CA GLY A 148 -7.26 1.72 20.18
C GLY A 148 -5.86 2.31 20.15
N GLU A 149 -4.84 1.52 19.76
CA GLU A 149 -3.46 1.99 19.59
C GLU A 149 -3.10 2.31 18.14
N THR A 150 -3.93 1.90 17.17
CA THR A 150 -3.68 2.10 15.75
C THR A 150 -4.15 3.48 15.31
N GLU A 151 -3.20 4.32 14.93
CA GLU A 151 -3.50 5.65 14.39
C GLU A 151 -4.09 5.56 12.99
N ILE A 152 -5.18 6.30 12.74
CA ILE A 152 -5.75 6.53 11.43
C ILE A 152 -5.65 8.01 11.06
N ARG A 153 -5.11 8.30 9.87
CA ARG A 153 -4.95 9.65 9.34
C ARG A 153 -5.56 9.76 7.96
N LEU A 154 -6.21 10.88 7.67
CA LEU A 154 -6.71 11.22 6.35
C LEU A 154 -5.93 12.41 5.80
N MET A 155 -5.30 12.22 4.67
CA MET A 155 -4.56 13.25 3.94
C MET A 155 -5.28 13.49 2.61
N ALA A 156 -6.01 14.59 2.51
CA ALA A 156 -6.66 14.98 1.27
C ALA A 156 -5.71 15.80 0.41
N THR A 157 -5.74 15.56 -0.88
CA THR A 157 -4.76 16.09 -1.83
C THR A 157 -5.39 17.08 -2.83
N ALA A 158 -4.88 17.13 -4.05
CA ALA A 158 -5.25 18.11 -5.07
C ALA A 158 -6.76 18.24 -5.33
N GLY A 159 -7.51 17.13 -5.25
CA GLY A 159 -8.95 17.19 -5.48
C GLY A 159 -9.65 18.16 -4.54
N LEU A 160 -9.34 18.10 -3.24
CA LEU A 160 -9.92 19.05 -2.27
C LEU A 160 -9.31 20.45 -2.41
N ARG A 161 -8.02 20.58 -2.76
CA ARG A 161 -7.41 21.91 -2.98
C ARG A 161 -8.09 22.74 -4.08
N MET A 162 -8.83 22.10 -4.99
CA MET A 162 -9.57 22.74 -6.06
C MET A 162 -10.96 23.25 -5.62
N LEU A 163 -11.44 22.88 -4.45
CA LEU A 163 -12.71 23.33 -3.89
C LEU A 163 -12.52 24.59 -3.03
N ASP A 164 -13.58 25.35 -2.82
CA ASP A 164 -13.57 26.42 -1.83
C ASP A 164 -13.42 25.88 -0.39
N ALA A 165 -12.97 26.74 0.51
CA ALA A 165 -12.66 26.35 1.88
C ALA A 165 -13.88 25.83 2.66
N ALA A 166 -15.09 26.32 2.36
CA ALA A 166 -16.31 25.89 3.02
C ALA A 166 -16.70 24.47 2.58
N ALA A 167 -16.59 24.16 1.29
CA ALA A 167 -16.82 22.81 0.77
C ALA A 167 -15.77 21.80 1.31
N GLN A 168 -14.47 22.21 1.34
CA GLN A 168 -13.42 21.39 1.96
C GLN A 168 -13.77 21.04 3.40
N GLU A 169 -14.16 22.03 4.21
CA GLU A 169 -14.44 21.80 5.62
C GLU A 169 -15.70 20.95 5.84
N ARG A 170 -16.77 21.12 5.04
CA ARG A 170 -17.96 20.26 5.11
C ARG A 170 -17.59 18.78 4.84
N ILE A 171 -16.78 18.52 3.82
CA ILE A 171 -16.29 17.16 3.49
C ILE A 171 -15.45 16.61 4.64
N LEU A 172 -14.45 17.38 5.12
CA LEU A 172 -13.59 16.95 6.21
C LEU A 172 -14.35 16.72 7.51
N ALA A 173 -15.33 17.56 7.84
CA ALA A 173 -16.17 17.39 9.03
C ALA A 173 -16.93 16.06 9.00
N SER A 174 -17.49 15.70 7.84
CA SER A 174 -18.16 14.40 7.65
C SER A 174 -17.18 13.23 7.80
N CYS A 175 -16.00 13.31 7.19
CA CYS A 175 -14.95 12.30 7.34
C CYS A 175 -14.47 12.17 8.79
N ARG A 176 -14.23 13.29 9.50
CA ARG A 176 -13.81 13.31 10.92
C ARG A 176 -14.84 12.63 11.81
N LYS A 177 -16.13 12.85 11.58
CA LYS A 177 -17.20 12.17 12.33
C LYS A 177 -17.04 10.65 12.23
N VAL A 178 -16.91 10.12 11.03
CA VAL A 178 -16.72 8.69 10.78
C VAL A 178 -15.43 8.17 11.42
N LEU A 179 -14.34 8.91 11.30
CA LEU A 179 -13.05 8.48 11.84
C LEU A 179 -13.02 8.44 13.37
N ARG A 180 -13.73 9.37 14.07
CA ARG A 180 -13.92 9.31 15.53
C ARG A 180 -14.67 8.05 15.94
N ASP A 181 -15.69 7.65 15.17
CA ASP A 181 -16.54 6.50 15.47
C ASP A 181 -15.93 5.17 15.01
N SER A 182 -14.78 5.20 14.33
CA SER A 182 -14.16 4.02 13.73
C SER A 182 -13.62 3.02 14.76
N GLY A 183 -13.36 3.45 16.00
CA GLY A 183 -12.68 2.65 17.03
C GLY A 183 -11.15 2.68 16.94
N PHE A 184 -10.58 3.29 15.89
CA PHE A 184 -9.15 3.55 15.79
C PHE A 184 -8.76 4.81 16.56
N LYS A 185 -7.46 4.95 16.88
CA LYS A 185 -6.94 6.17 17.50
C LYS A 185 -6.96 7.30 16.47
N PHE A 186 -7.79 8.31 16.72
CA PHE A 186 -7.99 9.43 15.82
C PHE A 186 -7.98 10.77 16.57
N ARG A 187 -7.58 11.84 15.89
CA ARG A 187 -7.70 13.23 16.32
C ARG A 187 -8.12 14.05 15.11
N ASP A 188 -8.90 15.11 15.32
CA ASP A 188 -9.47 15.91 14.24
C ASP A 188 -8.42 16.53 13.31
N GLU A 189 -7.29 16.99 13.87
CA GLU A 189 -6.18 17.53 13.12
C GLU A 189 -5.46 16.51 12.21
N TRP A 190 -5.75 15.21 12.37
CA TRP A 190 -5.22 14.15 11.53
C TRP A 190 -6.03 13.92 10.24
N ALA A 191 -7.13 14.64 10.07
CA ALA A 191 -7.87 14.71 8.82
C ALA A 191 -7.79 16.13 8.27
N SER A 192 -6.97 16.34 7.26
CA SER A 192 -6.67 17.65 6.69
C SER A 192 -6.35 17.59 5.21
N VAL A 193 -6.44 18.74 4.55
CA VAL A 193 -5.90 18.93 3.21
C VAL A 193 -4.40 19.23 3.36
N ILE A 194 -3.55 18.42 2.74
CA ILE A 194 -2.10 18.65 2.72
C ILE A 194 -1.71 19.61 1.60
N THR A 195 -0.62 20.35 1.78
CA THR A 195 -0.09 21.19 0.71
C THR A 195 0.48 20.34 -0.42
N GLY A 196 0.52 20.86 -1.64
CA GLY A 196 1.09 20.13 -2.75
C GLY A 196 2.60 19.87 -2.62
N SER A 197 3.32 20.77 -1.93
CA SER A 197 4.74 20.56 -1.63
C SER A 197 4.96 19.46 -0.57
N ASP A 198 4.05 19.34 0.41
CA ASP A 198 4.12 18.26 1.38
C ASP A 198 3.78 16.91 0.73
N GLU A 199 2.80 16.90 -0.19
CA GLU A 199 2.46 15.72 -1.01
C GLU A 199 3.70 15.23 -1.77
N GLY A 200 4.38 16.11 -2.52
CA GLY A 200 5.62 15.77 -3.22
C GLY A 200 6.75 15.34 -2.29
N MET A 201 6.90 16.00 -1.13
CA MET A 201 7.87 15.60 -0.12
C MET A 201 7.61 14.19 0.40
N TYR A 202 6.35 13.85 0.71
CA TYR A 202 6.01 12.50 1.19
C TYR A 202 6.26 11.45 0.12
N ALA A 203 5.89 11.71 -1.14
CA ALA A 203 6.18 10.81 -2.25
C ALA A 203 7.69 10.61 -2.44
N TRP A 204 8.50 11.68 -2.34
CA TRP A 204 9.96 11.60 -2.38
C TRP A 204 10.52 10.73 -1.26
N VAL A 205 10.03 10.90 -0.01
CA VAL A 205 10.45 10.10 1.14
C VAL A 205 10.16 8.63 0.90
N VAL A 206 8.95 8.28 0.44
CA VAL A 206 8.56 6.89 0.20
C VAL A 206 9.39 6.25 -0.90
N ALA A 207 9.63 6.96 -2.00
CA ALA A 207 10.44 6.47 -3.11
C ALA A 207 11.89 6.20 -2.67
N ASN A 208 12.52 7.14 -1.98
CA ASN A 208 13.91 7.00 -1.53
C ASN A 208 14.05 6.01 -0.37
N TYR A 209 13.02 5.83 0.46
CA TYR A 209 12.98 4.76 1.44
C TYR A 209 12.93 3.39 0.76
N ALA A 210 12.09 3.23 -0.25
CA ALA A 210 11.97 1.97 -1.01
C ALA A 210 13.23 1.62 -1.80
N LEU A 211 13.94 2.64 -2.31
CA LEU A 211 15.22 2.50 -3.00
C LEU A 211 16.40 2.27 -2.04
N GLY A 212 16.21 2.47 -0.73
CA GLY A 212 17.27 2.33 0.26
C GLY A 212 18.29 3.47 0.26
N THR A 213 17.97 4.62 -0.32
CA THR A 213 18.85 5.79 -0.42
C THR A 213 18.72 6.77 0.75
N LEU A 214 17.67 6.64 1.58
CA LEU A 214 17.51 7.45 2.79
C LEU A 214 18.49 7.02 3.87
N GLY A 215 19.10 8.02 4.53
CA GLY A 215 20.13 7.84 5.57
C GLY A 215 21.56 7.97 5.04
N GLY A 216 21.74 7.97 3.72
CA GLY A 216 23.01 8.18 3.01
C GLY A 216 23.23 9.61 2.56
N ASP A 217 24.12 9.79 1.56
CA ASP A 217 24.42 11.09 0.96
C ASP A 217 23.16 11.67 0.30
N PRO A 218 22.76 12.91 0.62
CA PRO A 218 21.64 13.57 -0.04
C PRO A 218 21.73 13.58 -1.57
N LEU A 219 22.91 13.64 -2.13
CA LEU A 219 23.13 13.72 -3.58
C LEU A 219 22.96 12.37 -4.32
N GLU A 220 22.97 11.28 -3.56
CA GLU A 220 22.70 9.91 -4.08
C GLU A 220 21.18 9.61 -4.13
N THR A 221 20.34 10.53 -3.67
CA THR A 221 18.90 10.34 -3.69
C THR A 221 18.31 10.60 -5.08
N THR A 222 17.21 9.90 -5.37
CA THR A 222 16.49 10.05 -6.63
C THR A 222 15.45 11.16 -6.53
N GLY A 223 15.41 12.08 -7.49
CA GLY A 223 14.30 13.00 -7.68
C GLY A 223 13.07 12.29 -8.21
N ILE A 224 11.90 12.81 -7.92
CA ILE A 224 10.62 12.25 -8.37
C ILE A 224 9.80 13.25 -9.16
N ILE A 225 8.99 12.74 -10.08
CA ILE A 225 7.80 13.38 -10.61
C ILE A 225 6.62 12.49 -10.24
N GLU A 226 5.69 13.04 -9.46
CA GLU A 226 4.43 12.41 -9.15
C GLU A 226 3.35 13.00 -10.05
N LEU A 227 2.57 12.14 -10.74
CA LEU A 227 1.50 12.55 -11.64
C LEU A 227 0.17 12.03 -11.12
N GLY A 228 -0.56 12.89 -10.42
CA GLY A 228 -1.91 12.62 -9.95
C GLY A 228 -2.98 12.97 -10.96
N GLY A 229 -4.27 12.88 -10.55
CA GLY A 229 -5.40 13.26 -11.43
C GLY A 229 -5.56 14.77 -11.61
N ALA A 230 -5.33 15.57 -10.54
CA ALA A 230 -5.55 17.01 -10.53
C ALA A 230 -4.27 17.85 -10.43
N SER A 231 -3.15 17.26 -9.99
CA SER A 231 -1.86 17.96 -9.88
C SER A 231 -0.69 17.06 -10.26
N ALA A 232 0.44 17.67 -10.56
CA ALA A 232 1.74 17.04 -10.70
C ALA A 232 2.71 17.64 -9.69
N GLN A 233 3.58 16.81 -9.08
CA GLN A 233 4.60 17.25 -8.14
C GLN A 233 6.00 16.94 -8.69
N VAL A 234 6.93 17.85 -8.46
CA VAL A 234 8.35 17.68 -8.76
C VAL A 234 9.13 17.88 -7.48
N THR A 235 9.88 16.86 -7.04
CA THR A 235 10.63 16.92 -5.78
C THR A 235 12.00 16.25 -5.93
N PHE A 236 13.04 16.96 -5.52
CA PHE A 236 14.42 16.47 -5.56
C PHE A 236 15.31 17.23 -4.56
N VAL A 237 16.46 16.66 -4.22
CA VAL A 237 17.48 17.36 -3.43
C VAL A 237 18.13 18.43 -4.28
N SER A 238 18.06 19.70 -3.85
CA SER A 238 18.68 20.82 -4.55
C SER A 238 20.09 21.10 -4.02
N ARG A 239 21.02 21.36 -4.93
CA ARG A 239 22.36 21.88 -4.61
C ARG A 239 22.38 23.40 -4.48
N GLU A 240 21.35 24.06 -4.98
CA GLU A 240 21.23 25.52 -5.01
C GLU A 240 20.27 25.98 -3.92
N VAL A 241 20.35 27.27 -3.62
CA VAL A 241 19.40 27.91 -2.70
C VAL A 241 18.02 27.91 -3.34
N VAL A 242 17.09 27.24 -2.67
CA VAL A 242 15.69 27.14 -3.11
C VAL A 242 14.89 28.28 -2.46
N LEU A 243 14.02 28.92 -3.22
CA LEU A 243 13.08 29.91 -2.69
C LEU A 243 12.25 29.28 -1.55
N PRO A 244 11.98 30.01 -0.46
CA PRO A 244 11.27 29.47 0.71
C PRO A 244 9.93 28.81 0.39
N SER A 245 9.20 29.31 -0.62
CA SER A 245 7.92 28.74 -1.09
C SER A 245 8.04 27.31 -1.64
N PHE A 246 9.21 26.95 -2.16
CA PHE A 246 9.50 25.66 -2.78
C PHE A 246 10.42 24.78 -1.92
N SER A 247 10.92 25.33 -0.82
CA SER A 247 11.88 24.63 0.05
C SER A 247 11.15 23.76 1.05
N ARG A 248 11.62 22.53 1.18
CA ARG A 248 11.22 21.57 2.25
C ARG A 248 12.47 20.94 2.83
N THR A 249 12.46 20.72 4.14
CA THR A 249 13.56 20.05 4.82
C THR A 249 13.06 18.76 5.46
N VAL A 250 13.70 17.65 5.14
CA VAL A 250 13.44 16.34 5.73
C VAL A 250 14.66 15.89 6.51
N LYS A 251 14.45 15.43 7.74
CA LYS A 251 15.48 14.80 8.55
C LYS A 251 15.17 13.31 8.69
N PHE A 252 16.10 12.47 8.27
CA PHE A 252 16.00 11.02 8.44
C PHE A 252 17.29 10.48 9.04
N ALA A 253 17.19 9.82 10.20
CA ALA A 253 18.32 9.48 11.04
C ALA A 253 19.21 10.70 11.33
N ASN A 254 20.47 10.67 10.98
CA ASN A 254 21.44 11.76 11.15
C ASN A 254 21.60 12.66 9.92
N THR A 255 20.86 12.37 8.83
CA THR A 255 21.00 13.10 7.57
C THR A 255 19.85 14.06 7.39
N THR A 256 20.16 15.27 6.92
CA THR A 256 19.19 16.32 6.58
C THR A 256 19.19 16.52 5.06
N TYR A 257 18.01 16.51 4.47
CA TYR A 257 17.78 16.68 3.06
C TYR A 257 17.08 18.01 2.81
N ASN A 258 17.66 18.88 2.00
CA ASN A 258 17.07 20.13 1.56
C ASN A 258 16.48 19.92 0.16
N LEU A 259 15.14 19.92 0.10
CA LEU A 259 14.40 19.57 -1.09
C LEU A 259 13.88 20.84 -1.79
N TYR A 260 13.97 20.85 -3.10
CA TYR A 260 13.00 21.54 -3.92
C TYR A 260 11.75 20.68 -3.99
N SER A 261 10.57 21.24 -3.69
CA SER A 261 9.29 20.55 -3.82
C SER A 261 8.22 21.53 -4.29
N HIS A 262 7.70 21.32 -5.48
CA HIS A 262 6.66 22.15 -6.07
C HIS A 262 5.53 21.28 -6.63
N SER A 263 4.31 21.78 -6.45
CA SER A 263 3.10 21.16 -6.99
C SER A 263 2.46 22.08 -8.02
N PHE A 264 2.23 21.54 -9.19
CA PHE A 264 1.53 22.17 -10.29
C PHE A 264 0.05 21.74 -10.24
N LEU A 265 -0.76 22.52 -9.55
CA LEU A 265 -2.21 22.32 -9.53
C LEU A 265 -2.77 22.55 -10.94
N HIS A 266 -3.79 21.82 -11.35
CA HIS A 266 -4.36 21.76 -12.69
C HIS A 266 -3.49 21.05 -13.76
N PHE A 267 -2.30 20.55 -13.41
CA PHE A 267 -1.41 19.83 -14.32
C PHE A 267 -1.37 18.32 -14.05
N GLY A 268 -2.36 17.81 -13.29
CA GLY A 268 -2.58 16.36 -13.21
C GLY A 268 -3.19 15.82 -14.49
N LEU A 269 -3.14 14.51 -14.67
CA LEU A 269 -3.53 13.84 -15.91
C LEU A 269 -4.97 14.17 -16.34
N ASN A 270 -5.94 14.11 -15.40
CA ASN A 270 -7.34 14.41 -15.72
C ASN A 270 -7.56 15.91 -15.93
N ALA A 271 -6.99 16.75 -15.07
CA ALA A 271 -7.13 18.20 -15.18
C ALA A 271 -6.52 18.72 -16.49
N ALA A 272 -5.35 18.23 -16.87
CA ALA A 272 -4.71 18.57 -18.15
C ALA A 272 -5.54 18.10 -19.35
N HIS A 273 -6.12 16.90 -19.26
CA HIS A 273 -6.99 16.38 -20.32
C HIS A 273 -8.29 17.21 -20.44
N ASP A 274 -8.87 17.61 -19.33
CA ASP A 274 -10.08 18.45 -19.34
C ASP A 274 -9.78 19.85 -19.87
N SER A 275 -8.63 20.44 -19.48
CA SER A 275 -8.18 21.74 -20.06
C SER A 275 -7.86 21.63 -21.54
N TRP A 276 -7.30 20.50 -21.99
CA TRP A 276 -7.06 20.23 -23.40
C TRP A 276 -8.37 20.20 -24.20
N LYS A 277 -9.38 19.50 -23.71
CA LYS A 277 -10.71 19.45 -24.34
C LYS A 277 -11.34 20.82 -24.44
N GLU A 278 -11.23 21.63 -23.38
CA GLU A 278 -11.73 22.99 -23.37
C GLU A 278 -11.05 23.84 -24.43
N ALA A 279 -9.74 23.81 -24.51
CA ALA A 279 -8.98 24.55 -25.53
C ALA A 279 -9.37 24.14 -26.95
N LEU A 280 -9.69 22.85 -27.17
CA LEU A 280 -10.22 22.37 -28.46
C LEU A 280 -11.62 22.93 -28.76
N VAL A 281 -12.51 22.98 -27.76
CA VAL A 281 -13.87 23.54 -27.91
C VAL A 281 -13.80 25.04 -28.23
N LEU A 282 -12.92 25.77 -27.53
CA LEU A 282 -12.76 27.22 -27.70
C LEU A 282 -12.06 27.61 -29.01
N GLY A 283 -11.50 26.63 -29.74
CA GLY A 283 -10.77 26.89 -30.98
C GLY A 283 -9.46 27.63 -30.79
N GLU A 284 -8.84 27.56 -29.59
CA GLU A 284 -7.56 28.20 -29.27
C GLU A 284 -6.43 27.65 -30.12
N PHE A 285 -6.58 26.45 -30.66
CA PHE A 285 -5.68 25.88 -31.64
C PHE A 285 -6.19 26.20 -33.05
N ASN A 286 -5.46 26.99 -33.83
CA ASN A 286 -5.65 27.14 -35.26
C ASN A 286 -5.38 25.79 -35.98
N LEU A 287 -6.17 24.80 -35.67
CA LEU A 287 -6.28 23.58 -36.49
C LEU A 287 -7.05 23.97 -37.75
N ALA A 288 -6.27 24.35 -38.76
CA ALA A 288 -6.69 24.94 -40.02
C ALA A 288 -8.07 24.45 -40.45
N SER A 289 -9.01 25.42 -40.54
CA SER A 289 -10.05 25.53 -41.59
C SER A 289 -10.70 24.24 -42.12
N GLN A 290 -10.85 23.21 -41.31
CA GLN A 290 -11.75 22.14 -41.64
C GLN A 290 -13.14 22.55 -41.14
N SER A 291 -14.03 22.77 -42.11
CA SER A 291 -15.46 22.97 -41.90
C SER A 291 -16.02 21.80 -41.11
N LEU A 292 -15.92 21.88 -39.79
CA LEU A 292 -16.49 20.89 -38.89
C LEU A 292 -17.98 21.10 -38.86
N GLN A 293 -18.74 20.02 -38.97
CA GLN A 293 -20.18 20.03 -38.71
C GLN A 293 -20.39 20.54 -37.27
N GLU A 294 -21.48 21.30 -37.07
CA GLU A 294 -21.83 21.75 -35.72
C GLU A 294 -21.83 20.58 -34.73
N GLY A 295 -21.11 20.74 -33.61
CA GLY A 295 -20.96 19.73 -32.57
C GLY A 295 -19.88 18.66 -32.81
N LEU A 296 -19.07 18.77 -33.86
CA LEU A 296 -17.94 17.85 -34.10
C LEU A 296 -16.59 18.61 -33.97
N ARG A 297 -15.67 18.10 -33.18
CA ARG A 297 -14.31 18.63 -33.02
C ARG A 297 -13.29 17.52 -33.26
N ILE A 298 -12.16 17.88 -33.82
CA ILE A 298 -11.04 16.96 -34.05
C ILE A 298 -10.06 17.08 -32.89
N ASP A 299 -9.79 15.98 -32.22
CA ASP A 299 -8.75 15.88 -31.18
C ASP A 299 -7.48 15.25 -31.78
N PRO A 300 -6.43 16.06 -31.99
CA PRO A 300 -5.18 15.56 -32.58
C PRO A 300 -4.37 14.68 -31.63
N CYS A 301 -4.68 14.67 -30.35
CA CYS A 301 -3.99 13.88 -29.33
C CYS A 301 -4.67 12.53 -29.01
N THR A 302 -5.85 12.29 -29.59
CA THR A 302 -6.56 11.02 -29.45
C THR A 302 -6.23 10.07 -30.59
N PRO A 303 -6.00 8.76 -30.30
CA PRO A 303 -5.72 7.77 -31.36
C PRO A 303 -6.81 7.71 -32.41
N THR A 304 -6.41 7.53 -33.68
CA THR A 304 -7.32 7.43 -34.86
C THR A 304 -8.40 6.37 -34.62
N GLY A 305 -9.64 6.70 -34.94
CA GLY A 305 -10.80 5.82 -34.80
C GLY A 305 -11.50 5.87 -33.44
N TYR A 306 -10.94 6.62 -32.48
CA TYR A 306 -11.57 6.85 -31.19
C TYR A 306 -12.43 8.11 -31.20
N SER A 307 -13.63 8.06 -30.63
CA SER A 307 -14.50 9.23 -30.43
C SER A 307 -15.09 9.23 -29.04
N TYR A 308 -15.33 10.42 -28.49
CA TYR A 308 -15.93 10.57 -27.17
C TYR A 308 -16.79 11.83 -27.10
N ASN A 309 -17.77 11.82 -26.19
CA ASN A 309 -18.64 12.94 -25.92
C ASN A 309 -18.19 13.67 -24.67
N VAL A 310 -18.22 15.00 -24.69
CA VAL A 310 -18.00 15.85 -23.49
C VAL A 310 -19.36 16.26 -22.97
N GLU A 311 -19.77 15.72 -21.83
CA GLU A 311 -21.10 15.96 -21.26
C GLU A 311 -21.12 16.93 -20.08
N SER A 312 -19.99 17.19 -19.39
CA SER A 312 -19.96 18.13 -18.26
C SER A 312 -18.56 18.49 -17.76
N TRP A 313 -18.45 19.65 -17.13
CA TRP A 313 -17.32 20.08 -16.33
C TRP A 313 -17.24 19.31 -15.01
N LYS A 314 -16.06 18.85 -14.68
CA LYS A 314 -15.82 18.26 -13.35
C LYS A 314 -15.36 19.27 -12.30
N PHE A 315 -14.99 20.49 -12.72
CA PHE A 315 -14.46 21.52 -11.83
C PHE A 315 -15.11 22.87 -12.12
N PRO A 316 -15.61 23.58 -11.11
CA PRO A 316 -16.17 24.92 -11.32
C PRO A 316 -15.06 25.89 -11.76
N PRO A 317 -15.35 26.79 -12.71
CA PRO A 317 -14.41 27.83 -13.13
C PRO A 317 -14.07 28.79 -11.99
N SER A 318 -12.79 29.20 -11.90
CA SER A 318 -12.30 30.10 -10.85
C SER A 318 -12.42 31.59 -11.17
N THR A 319 -12.70 31.94 -12.42
CA THR A 319 -12.74 33.33 -12.89
C THR A 319 -14.03 33.67 -13.65
N GLU A 320 -14.35 34.96 -13.79
CA GLU A 320 -15.49 35.45 -14.58
C GLU A 320 -15.35 35.13 -16.08
N SER A 321 -14.12 35.06 -16.59
CA SER A 321 -13.83 34.66 -17.96
C SER A 321 -14.26 33.21 -18.21
N GLU A 322 -14.01 32.33 -17.25
CA GLU A 322 -14.36 30.91 -17.29
C GLU A 322 -15.88 30.67 -17.24
N LYS A 323 -16.63 31.54 -16.51
CA LYS A 323 -18.12 31.47 -16.49
C LYS A 323 -18.73 31.72 -17.86
N LYS A 324 -18.13 32.63 -18.65
CA LYS A 324 -18.59 32.92 -20.03
C LYS A 324 -18.36 31.73 -20.96
N HIS A 325 -17.29 30.95 -20.70
CA HIS A 325 -16.99 29.73 -21.45
C HIS A 325 -17.91 28.56 -21.06
N GLN A 326 -18.35 28.47 -19.82
CA GLN A 326 -19.25 27.43 -19.33
C GLN A 326 -20.58 27.37 -20.11
N SER A 327 -21.08 28.52 -20.61
CA SER A 327 -22.29 28.57 -21.43
C SER A 327 -22.09 27.95 -22.83
N ILE A 328 -20.86 27.87 -23.33
CA ILE A 328 -20.50 27.31 -24.63
C ILE A 328 -20.28 25.80 -24.52
N VAL A 329 -19.72 25.33 -23.40
CA VAL A 329 -19.40 23.91 -23.15
C VAL A 329 -20.64 23.08 -22.80
N GLN A 330 -21.76 23.70 -22.45
CA GLN A 330 -23.04 22.99 -22.25
C GLN A 330 -23.63 22.39 -23.54
N THR A 331 -23.12 22.77 -24.70
CA THR A 331 -23.44 22.09 -25.96
C THR A 331 -22.74 20.74 -26.03
N ARG A 332 -23.51 19.70 -26.32
CA ARG A 332 -23.05 18.33 -26.48
C ARG A 332 -22.13 18.27 -27.71
N GLU A 333 -20.82 18.19 -27.49
CA GLU A 333 -19.85 18.08 -28.57
C GLU A 333 -19.23 16.69 -28.66
N THR A 334 -19.09 16.18 -29.89
CA THR A 334 -18.46 14.89 -30.17
C THR A 334 -17.08 15.14 -30.74
N PHE A 335 -16.07 14.51 -30.13
CA PHE A 335 -14.69 14.58 -30.58
C PHE A 335 -14.33 13.34 -31.40
N GLN A 336 -13.68 13.56 -32.54
CA GLN A 336 -13.10 12.49 -33.33
C GLN A 336 -11.57 12.62 -33.35
N SER A 337 -10.91 11.47 -33.45
CA SER A 337 -9.44 11.43 -33.59
C SER A 337 -8.98 12.00 -34.94
N ALA A 338 -7.88 12.74 -34.93
CA ALA A 338 -7.19 13.18 -36.11
C ALA A 338 -6.18 12.12 -36.59
N ASP A 339 -5.95 12.10 -37.89
CA ASP A 339 -4.89 11.26 -38.47
C ASP A 339 -3.51 11.81 -38.05
N LEU A 340 -2.77 11.04 -37.26
CA LEU A 340 -1.55 11.46 -36.56
C LEU A 340 -0.34 11.73 -37.44
N GLN A 341 -0.49 11.69 -38.79
CA GLN A 341 0.64 11.85 -39.72
C GLN A 341 1.28 13.24 -39.68
N HIS A 342 0.66 14.25 -39.04
CA HIS A 342 1.12 15.65 -39.10
C HIS A 342 1.38 16.33 -37.75
N LEU A 343 1.23 15.66 -36.59
CA LEU A 343 1.46 16.27 -35.29
C LEU A 343 2.76 15.79 -34.64
N ARG A 344 3.81 16.56 -34.83
CA ARG A 344 5.01 16.50 -34.02
C ARG A 344 4.70 17.11 -32.63
N CYS A 345 4.34 16.30 -31.66
CA CYS A 345 4.41 16.68 -30.27
C CYS A 345 5.84 17.18 -29.98
N TYR A 346 5.95 18.39 -29.48
CA TYR A 346 7.20 19.14 -29.36
C TYR A 346 8.18 18.42 -28.41
N ARG A 347 9.22 17.82 -28.98
CA ARG A 347 10.36 17.28 -28.22
C ARG A 347 11.48 18.29 -28.23
N LYS A 348 11.61 19.09 -27.16
CA LYS A 348 12.82 19.87 -26.91
C LYS A 348 13.22 19.80 -25.44
N GLY A 349 14.38 19.24 -25.19
CA GLY A 349 15.05 19.30 -23.88
C GLY A 349 16.08 18.18 -23.72
N LYS A 350 17.30 18.43 -24.18
CA LYS A 350 18.46 17.63 -23.79
C LYS A 350 18.92 18.10 -22.41
N ASN A 351 18.80 17.25 -21.41
CA ASN A 351 19.77 17.09 -20.31
C ASN A 351 19.25 15.95 -19.45
N HIS A 352 20.02 14.88 -19.35
CA HIS A 352 19.68 13.67 -18.59
C HIS A 352 19.80 13.95 -17.10
N VAL A 353 18.67 14.10 -16.44
CA VAL A 353 18.53 13.81 -15.01
C VAL A 353 17.76 12.50 -14.95
N PRO A 354 18.20 11.48 -14.20
CA PRO A 354 17.40 10.29 -14.02
C PRO A 354 16.14 10.67 -13.23
N ILE A 355 15.00 10.60 -13.90
CA ILE A 355 13.68 10.90 -13.33
C ILE A 355 12.90 9.60 -13.30
N SER A 356 12.53 9.16 -12.10
CA SER A 356 11.60 8.06 -11.92
C SER A 356 10.18 8.62 -11.80
N ILE A 357 9.29 8.17 -12.70
CA ILE A 357 7.87 8.53 -12.65
C ILE A 357 7.19 7.54 -11.72
N VAL A 358 6.60 8.05 -10.65
CA VAL A 358 5.75 7.27 -9.73
C VAL A 358 4.30 7.61 -10.07
N THR A 359 3.55 6.64 -10.58
CA THR A 359 2.11 6.74 -10.89
C THR A 359 1.26 6.03 -9.84
#